data_d73cb58e4acd6d3179530cdce0d56cc9
#
_entry.id   d73cb58e4acd6d3179530cdce0d56cc9
#
_cell.length_a   1.000
_cell.length_b   1.000
_cell.length_c   1.000
_cell.angle_alpha   90.00
_cell.angle_beta   90.00
_cell.angle_gamma   90.00
#
_symmetry.space_group_name_H-M   'P 1'
#
loop_
_entity.id
_entity.type
_entity.pdbx_description
1 polymer ?
#
loop_
_entity_poly.entity_id
_entity_poly.type
_entity_poly.pdbx_seq_one_letter_code
_entity_poly.pdbx_strand_id
1 'polypeptide(L)'
;MLKIIIDFDDTLFPTSEKVIEVYNKRHNTKLDFAQITNYNLYDNFEVETADELIELFVEKCVYDSLQPYKGAVRTVKSLIEQGHEVYVATATDVRNMEWKEELLQKHFPFIPKKNLIRIHNKALLNADVMIEDKLDNLKSTFAERICFNQHWNIDDDADYVYSIFRTHHWGEINNIINEIERNNRQWKG
;
A
#
# COMPACT_ATOMS: atom_id res chain seq x y z
N MET A 1 20.31 -1.65 -9.34
CA MET A 1 19.45 -2.64 -8.62
C MET A 1 19.06 -2.03 -7.29
N LEU A 2 17.77 -1.90 -7.03
CA LEU A 2 17.20 -1.35 -5.80
C LEU A 2 16.38 -2.43 -5.09
N LYS A 3 16.33 -2.36 -3.75
CA LYS A 3 15.40 -3.09 -2.93
C LYS A 3 14.16 -2.21 -2.69
N ILE A 4 13.03 -2.64 -3.23
CA ILE A 4 11.77 -1.90 -3.20
C ILE A 4 10.79 -2.62 -2.28
N ILE A 5 10.26 -1.91 -1.30
CA ILE A 5 9.20 -2.39 -0.42
C ILE A 5 7.91 -1.69 -0.82
N ILE A 6 6.85 -2.48 -0.99
CA ILE A 6 5.52 -2.01 -1.36
C ILE A 6 4.54 -2.43 -0.27
N ASP A 7 3.69 -1.51 0.18
CA ASP A 7 2.58 -1.87 1.05
C ASP A 7 1.50 -2.66 0.32
N PHE A 8 0.72 -3.43 1.07
CA PHE A 8 -0.36 -4.25 0.52
C PHE A 8 -1.68 -3.48 0.45
N ASP A 9 -2.16 -3.01 1.62
CA ASP A 9 -3.49 -2.39 1.74
C ASP A 9 -3.45 -0.95 1.21
N ASP A 10 -4.45 -0.58 0.43
CA ASP A 10 -4.63 0.76 -0.15
C ASP A 10 -3.43 1.30 -0.96
N THR A 11 -2.44 0.43 -1.20
CA THR A 11 -1.28 0.67 -2.09
C THR A 11 -1.27 -0.32 -3.26
N LEU A 12 -1.22 -1.63 -3.04
CA LEU A 12 -1.38 -2.65 -4.10
C LEU A 12 -2.86 -2.98 -4.36
N PHE A 13 -3.66 -3.05 -3.30
CA PHE A 13 -5.07 -3.44 -3.34
C PHE A 13 -5.94 -2.42 -2.62
N PRO A 14 -7.12 -2.06 -3.15
CA PRO A 14 -8.06 -1.11 -2.52
C PRO A 14 -8.85 -1.79 -1.38
N THR A 15 -8.15 -2.15 -0.31
CA THR A 15 -8.72 -2.94 0.80
C THR A 15 -9.78 -2.16 1.56
N SER A 16 -9.52 -0.89 1.88
CA SER A 16 -10.45 -0.04 2.63
C SER A 16 -11.75 0.21 1.86
N GLU A 17 -11.67 0.46 0.54
CA GLU A 17 -12.85 0.60 -0.31
C GLU A 17 -13.71 -0.68 -0.26
N LYS A 18 -13.06 -1.85 -0.32
CA LYS A 18 -13.75 -3.14 -0.25
C LYS A 18 -14.37 -3.41 1.12
N VAL A 19 -13.71 -3.03 2.21
CA VAL A 19 -14.26 -3.11 3.57
C VAL A 19 -15.55 -2.30 3.66
N ILE A 20 -15.55 -1.06 3.16
CA ILE A 20 -16.74 -0.20 3.14
C ILE A 20 -17.86 -0.81 2.29
N GLU A 21 -17.55 -1.37 1.13
CA GLU A 21 -18.53 -2.06 0.27
C GLU A 21 -19.21 -3.22 1.04
N VAL A 22 -18.42 -4.06 1.72
CA VAL A 22 -18.92 -5.19 2.51
C VAL A 22 -19.78 -4.70 3.68
N TYR A 23 -19.31 -3.68 4.39
CA TYR A 23 -20.05 -3.06 5.49
C TYR A 23 -21.40 -2.52 5.01
N ASN A 24 -21.41 -1.71 3.96
CA ASN A 24 -22.62 -1.15 3.38
C ASN A 24 -23.65 -2.22 3.00
N LYS A 25 -23.19 -3.31 2.40
CA LYS A 25 -24.06 -4.42 2.01
C LYS A 25 -24.63 -5.15 3.24
N ARG A 26 -23.85 -5.33 4.31
CA ARG A 26 -24.25 -6.02 5.54
C ARG A 26 -25.29 -5.23 6.32
N HIS A 27 -25.08 -3.92 6.44
CA HIS A 27 -25.87 -3.03 7.30
C HIS A 27 -26.90 -2.19 6.53
N ASN A 28 -26.99 -2.36 5.21
CA ASN A 28 -27.86 -1.55 4.34
C ASN A 28 -27.57 -0.03 4.50
N THR A 29 -26.28 0.32 4.63
CA THR A 29 -25.78 1.69 4.75
C THR A 29 -25.25 2.20 3.40
N LYS A 30 -24.80 3.46 3.36
CA LYS A 30 -24.25 4.12 2.17
C LYS A 30 -23.03 4.96 2.53
N LEU A 31 -22.08 4.37 3.27
CA LEU A 31 -20.81 5.02 3.53
C LEU A 31 -20.07 5.21 2.19
N ASP A 32 -19.50 6.39 1.99
CA ASP A 32 -18.81 6.73 0.74
C ASP A 32 -17.30 6.77 0.99
N PHE A 33 -16.55 5.95 0.26
CA PHE A 33 -15.09 5.92 0.31
C PHE A 33 -14.47 7.30 0.02
N ALA A 34 -15.12 8.12 -0.83
CA ALA A 34 -14.65 9.47 -1.13
C ALA A 34 -14.70 10.44 0.06
N GLN A 35 -15.44 10.10 1.12
CA GLN A 35 -15.54 10.91 2.34
C GLN A 35 -14.44 10.61 3.36
N ILE A 36 -13.57 9.62 3.10
CA ILE A 36 -12.47 9.29 4.00
C ILE A 36 -11.43 10.41 3.95
N THR A 37 -11.23 11.08 5.07
CA THR A 37 -10.23 12.12 5.25
C THR A 37 -9.21 11.79 6.34
N ASN A 38 -9.39 10.66 7.02
CA ASN A 38 -8.54 10.17 8.09
C ASN A 38 -8.16 8.71 7.82
N TYR A 39 -6.92 8.35 8.08
CA TYR A 39 -6.40 6.98 7.91
C TYR A 39 -7.21 5.94 8.71
N ASN A 40 -7.66 6.28 9.90
CA ASN A 40 -8.53 5.40 10.67
C ASN A 40 -9.96 5.46 10.12
N LEU A 41 -10.45 4.39 9.53
CA LEU A 41 -11.78 4.36 8.89
C LEU A 41 -12.91 4.75 9.85
N TYR A 42 -12.86 4.30 11.09
CA TYR A 42 -13.90 4.57 12.10
C TYR A 42 -13.99 6.06 12.49
N ASP A 43 -12.92 6.84 12.31
CA ASP A 43 -12.93 8.29 12.59
C ASP A 43 -13.70 9.09 11.52
N ASN A 44 -14.00 8.48 10.38
CA ASN A 44 -14.66 9.15 9.25
C ASN A 44 -16.18 8.94 9.23
N PHE A 45 -16.69 7.96 9.96
CA PHE A 45 -18.10 7.57 9.90
C PHE A 45 -18.68 7.41 11.31
N GLU A 46 -19.95 7.85 11.45
CA GLU A 46 -20.76 7.51 12.61
C GLU A 46 -21.26 6.07 12.45
N VAL A 47 -20.46 5.10 12.93
CA VAL A 47 -20.82 3.69 12.97
C VAL A 47 -21.12 3.27 14.42
N GLU A 48 -22.16 2.45 14.61
CA GLU A 48 -22.56 2.00 15.96
C GLU A 48 -21.47 1.17 16.63
N THR A 49 -20.65 0.48 15.82
CA THR A 49 -19.54 -0.35 16.29
C THR A 49 -18.29 -0.15 15.43
N ALA A 50 -17.39 0.72 15.90
CA ALA A 50 -16.07 0.88 15.26
C ALA A 50 -15.31 -0.45 15.16
N ASP A 51 -15.44 -1.30 16.17
CA ASP A 51 -14.81 -2.63 16.22
C ASP A 51 -15.28 -3.54 15.07
N GLU A 52 -16.57 -3.45 14.68
CA GLU A 52 -17.08 -4.25 13.57
C GLU A 52 -16.47 -3.86 12.22
N LEU A 53 -16.28 -2.57 11.98
CA LEU A 53 -15.61 -2.09 10.78
C LEU A 53 -14.15 -2.59 10.72
N ILE A 54 -13.46 -2.62 11.86
CA ILE A 54 -12.09 -3.13 11.98
C ILE A 54 -12.07 -4.65 11.76
N GLU A 55 -13.01 -5.40 12.35
CA GLU A 55 -13.09 -6.86 12.20
C GLU A 55 -13.35 -7.28 10.75
N LEU A 56 -13.96 -6.44 9.91
CA LEU A 56 -14.10 -6.73 8.49
C LEU A 56 -12.75 -6.89 7.76
N PHE A 57 -11.70 -6.21 8.22
CA PHE A 57 -10.36 -6.39 7.64
C PHE A 57 -9.78 -7.81 7.80
N VAL A 58 -10.35 -8.64 8.67
CA VAL A 58 -9.93 -10.02 8.87
C VAL A 58 -10.94 -11.04 8.33
N GLU A 59 -11.92 -10.58 7.56
CA GLU A 59 -12.91 -11.46 6.94
C GLU A 59 -12.52 -11.83 5.51
N LYS A 60 -12.64 -13.13 5.21
CA LYS A 60 -12.32 -13.68 3.88
C LYS A 60 -13.08 -12.98 2.75
N CYS A 61 -14.34 -12.61 2.98
CA CYS A 61 -15.20 -12.01 1.95
C CYS A 61 -14.67 -10.67 1.41
N VAL A 62 -13.85 -9.94 2.18
CA VAL A 62 -13.15 -8.74 1.73
C VAL A 62 -12.12 -9.09 0.64
N TYR A 63 -11.45 -10.23 0.77
CA TYR A 63 -10.36 -10.65 -0.13
C TYR A 63 -10.84 -11.45 -1.34
N ASP A 64 -11.99 -12.13 -1.27
CA ASP A 64 -12.46 -13.06 -2.31
C ASP A 64 -12.54 -12.47 -3.74
N SER A 65 -12.89 -11.19 -3.86
CA SER A 65 -13.05 -10.50 -5.15
C SER A 65 -12.14 -9.29 -5.33
N LEU A 66 -11.22 -9.05 -4.39
CA LEU A 66 -10.33 -7.91 -4.43
C LEU A 66 -9.42 -7.98 -5.66
N GLN A 67 -9.30 -6.86 -6.37
CA GLN A 67 -8.43 -6.72 -7.53
C GLN A 67 -7.35 -5.70 -7.22
N PRO A 68 -6.11 -5.88 -7.72
CA PRO A 68 -5.08 -4.87 -7.55
C PRO A 68 -5.44 -3.57 -8.27
N TYR A 69 -4.88 -2.46 -7.81
CA TYR A 69 -5.01 -1.18 -8.51
C TYR A 69 -4.59 -1.30 -9.97
N LYS A 70 -5.29 -0.54 -10.83
CA LYS A 70 -5.01 -0.54 -12.28
C LYS A 70 -3.55 -0.20 -12.56
N GLY A 71 -2.87 -1.08 -13.26
CA GLY A 71 -1.47 -0.92 -13.65
C GLY A 71 -0.47 -1.53 -12.66
N ALA A 72 -0.84 -1.83 -11.40
CA ALA A 72 0.07 -2.37 -10.38
C ALA A 72 0.80 -3.63 -10.86
N VAL A 73 0.06 -4.61 -11.36
CA VAL A 73 0.64 -5.89 -11.83
C VAL A 73 1.72 -5.66 -12.91
N ARG A 74 1.40 -4.84 -13.91
CA ARG A 74 2.34 -4.55 -15.01
C ARG A 74 3.57 -3.80 -14.51
N THR A 75 3.39 -2.81 -13.64
CA THR A 75 4.47 -1.99 -13.12
C THR A 75 5.40 -2.81 -12.23
N VAL A 76 4.87 -3.58 -11.28
CA VAL A 76 5.67 -4.42 -10.40
C VAL A 76 6.44 -5.48 -11.19
N LYS A 77 5.81 -6.10 -12.20
CA LYS A 77 6.49 -7.02 -13.11
C LYS A 77 7.66 -6.34 -13.83
N SER A 78 7.45 -5.14 -14.36
CA SER A 78 8.50 -4.35 -15.02
C SER A 78 9.67 -4.03 -14.09
N LEU A 79 9.42 -3.66 -12.83
CA LEU A 79 10.48 -3.40 -11.84
C LEU A 79 11.34 -4.64 -11.61
N ILE A 80 10.74 -5.82 -11.49
CA ILE A 80 11.47 -7.09 -11.33
C ILE A 80 12.27 -7.42 -12.60
N GLU A 81 11.70 -7.23 -13.79
CA GLU A 81 12.38 -7.44 -15.08
C GLU A 81 13.57 -6.49 -15.28
N GLN A 82 13.54 -5.29 -14.69
CA GLN A 82 14.66 -4.35 -14.64
C GLN A 82 15.73 -4.76 -13.60
N GLY A 83 15.55 -5.83 -12.86
CA GLY A 83 16.50 -6.37 -11.91
C GLY A 83 16.39 -5.80 -10.50
N HIS A 84 15.28 -5.12 -10.15
CA HIS A 84 15.03 -4.70 -8.78
C HIS A 84 14.52 -5.87 -7.93
N GLU A 85 14.84 -5.85 -6.63
CA GLU A 85 14.27 -6.77 -5.64
C GLU A 85 12.99 -6.17 -5.08
N VAL A 86 11.85 -6.86 -5.26
CA VAL A 86 10.55 -6.41 -4.77
C VAL A 86 10.07 -7.27 -3.61
N TYR A 87 9.67 -6.60 -2.54
CA TYR A 87 9.04 -7.17 -1.35
C TYR A 87 7.69 -6.49 -1.12
N VAL A 88 6.75 -7.23 -0.56
CA VAL A 88 5.47 -6.67 -0.10
C VAL A 88 5.43 -6.75 1.42
N ALA A 89 5.19 -5.62 2.09
CA ALA A 89 5.15 -5.53 3.54
C ALA A 89 3.78 -5.07 4.02
N THR A 90 3.17 -5.82 4.93
CA THR A 90 1.84 -5.50 5.46
C THR A 90 1.79 -5.53 6.98
N ALA A 91 1.16 -4.51 7.59
CA ALA A 91 0.86 -4.44 9.02
C ALA A 91 -0.53 -5.01 9.25
N THR A 92 -0.66 -6.32 9.30
CA THR A 92 -1.95 -6.97 9.30
C THR A 92 -2.11 -7.97 10.45
N ASP A 93 -3.34 -8.33 10.78
CA ASP A 93 -3.64 -9.44 11.69
C ASP A 93 -3.15 -10.76 11.06
N VAL A 94 -2.72 -11.71 11.90
CA VAL A 94 -2.28 -13.02 11.43
C VAL A 94 -3.42 -13.80 10.75
N ARG A 95 -4.67 -13.54 11.14
CA ARG A 95 -5.86 -14.23 10.62
C ARG A 95 -6.07 -14.04 9.12
N ASN A 96 -5.63 -12.91 8.54
CA ASN A 96 -5.83 -12.63 7.11
C ASN A 96 -4.57 -12.79 6.25
N MET A 97 -3.46 -13.24 6.83
CA MET A 97 -2.21 -13.45 6.06
C MET A 97 -2.37 -14.45 4.93
N GLU A 98 -3.13 -15.52 5.15
CA GLU A 98 -3.40 -16.54 4.13
C GLU A 98 -4.11 -15.94 2.92
N TRP A 99 -5.17 -15.13 3.14
CA TRP A 99 -5.90 -14.45 2.06
C TRP A 99 -5.03 -13.48 1.28
N LYS A 100 -4.15 -12.74 1.96
CA LYS A 100 -3.19 -11.84 1.32
C LYS A 100 -2.15 -12.59 0.50
N GLU A 101 -1.65 -13.72 1.01
CA GLU A 101 -0.73 -14.58 0.26
C GLU A 101 -1.41 -15.14 -0.99
N GLU A 102 -2.65 -15.65 -0.87
CA GLU A 102 -3.42 -16.15 -2.01
C GLU A 102 -3.63 -15.08 -3.09
N LEU A 103 -4.03 -13.86 -2.69
CA LEU A 103 -4.20 -12.73 -3.61
C LEU A 103 -2.89 -12.33 -4.29
N LEU A 104 -1.80 -12.25 -3.51
CA LEU A 104 -0.49 -11.92 -4.06
C LEU A 104 -0.05 -12.97 -5.09
N GLN A 105 -0.19 -14.26 -4.77
CA GLN A 105 0.18 -15.32 -5.70
C GLN A 105 -0.73 -15.37 -6.94
N LYS A 106 -2.00 -15.04 -6.78
CA LYS A 106 -2.97 -14.98 -7.89
C LYS A 106 -2.64 -13.86 -8.89
N HIS A 107 -2.33 -12.66 -8.39
CA HIS A 107 -2.17 -11.46 -9.23
C HIS A 107 -0.71 -11.12 -9.54
N PHE A 108 0.22 -11.50 -8.65
CA PHE A 108 1.65 -11.23 -8.75
C PHE A 108 2.48 -12.53 -8.60
N PRO A 109 2.23 -13.57 -9.43
CA PRO A 109 2.88 -14.88 -9.29
C PRO A 109 4.41 -14.84 -9.46
N PHE A 110 4.94 -13.73 -9.98
CA PHE A 110 6.36 -13.45 -10.13
C PHE A 110 7.02 -12.90 -8.85
N ILE A 111 6.24 -12.56 -7.80
CA ILE A 111 6.77 -12.25 -6.47
C ILE A 111 6.84 -13.57 -5.67
N PRO A 112 8.03 -13.99 -5.20
CA PRO A 112 8.14 -15.18 -4.36
C PRO A 112 7.34 -15.03 -3.06
N LYS A 113 6.72 -16.09 -2.58
CA LYS A 113 5.94 -16.09 -1.31
C LYS A 113 6.75 -15.54 -0.12
N LYS A 114 8.02 -15.88 -0.03
CA LYS A 114 8.94 -15.41 1.03
C LYS A 114 9.16 -13.89 1.03
N ASN A 115 8.79 -13.21 -0.06
CA ASN A 115 8.90 -11.76 -0.18
C ASN A 115 7.63 -11.04 0.34
N LEU A 116 6.60 -11.76 0.80
CA LEU A 116 5.51 -11.21 1.57
C LEU A 116 5.88 -11.19 3.06
N ILE A 117 5.97 -10.00 3.65
CA ILE A 117 6.47 -9.78 5.01
C ILE A 117 5.33 -9.21 5.86
N ARG A 118 4.97 -9.91 6.93
CA ARG A 118 4.11 -9.36 7.98
C ARG A 118 4.95 -8.58 8.98
N ILE A 119 4.72 -7.27 9.09
CA ILE A 119 5.46 -6.40 10.00
C ILE A 119 4.64 -5.16 10.36
N HIS A 120 4.53 -4.85 11.65
CA HIS A 120 3.82 -3.67 12.12
C HIS A 120 4.66 -2.39 12.06
N ASN A 121 5.93 -2.49 12.42
CA ASN A 121 6.86 -1.36 12.34
C ASN A 121 7.74 -1.45 11.10
N LYS A 122 7.28 -0.84 10.01
CA LYS A 122 8.00 -0.86 8.72
C LYS A 122 9.32 -0.08 8.73
N ALA A 123 9.55 0.79 9.73
CA ALA A 123 10.83 1.48 9.91
C ALA A 123 12.01 0.52 10.18
N LEU A 124 11.73 -0.73 10.60
CA LEU A 124 12.75 -1.77 10.77
C LEU A 124 13.21 -2.40 9.46
N LEU A 125 12.53 -2.11 8.34
CA LEU A 125 12.87 -2.67 7.05
C LEU A 125 14.00 -1.85 6.40
N ASN A 126 15.02 -2.56 5.93
CA ASN A 126 16.10 -1.95 5.17
C ASN A 126 15.75 -2.01 3.67
N ALA A 127 15.37 -0.89 3.09
CA ALA A 127 15.00 -0.72 1.69
C ALA A 127 15.71 0.48 1.06
N ASP A 128 15.83 0.47 -0.26
CA ASP A 128 16.25 1.65 -1.02
C ASP A 128 15.03 2.55 -1.34
N VAL A 129 13.86 1.94 -1.57
CA VAL A 129 12.61 2.65 -1.86
C VAL A 129 11.46 2.02 -1.08
N MET A 130 10.57 2.84 -0.55
CA MET A 130 9.31 2.44 0.06
C MET A 130 8.13 3.09 -0.67
N ILE A 131 7.17 2.27 -1.10
CA ILE A 131 5.90 2.69 -1.72
C ILE A 131 4.78 2.38 -0.73
N GLU A 132 4.07 3.40 -0.27
CA GLU A 132 3.20 3.32 0.90
C GLU A 132 2.10 4.39 0.82
N ASP A 133 0.91 4.14 1.40
CA ASP A 133 -0.15 5.14 1.54
C ASP A 133 -0.14 5.82 2.92
N LYS A 134 0.45 5.20 3.94
CA LYS A 134 0.52 5.74 5.30
C LYS A 134 1.72 6.64 5.50
N LEU A 135 1.49 7.96 5.64
CA LEU A 135 2.56 8.95 5.81
C LEU A 135 3.50 8.66 6.99
N ASP A 136 2.99 8.15 8.12
CA ASP A 136 3.82 7.84 9.29
C ASP A 136 4.90 6.80 8.98
N ASN A 137 4.59 5.81 8.13
CA ASN A 137 5.56 4.84 7.68
C ASN A 137 6.63 5.48 6.78
N LEU A 138 6.21 6.38 5.88
CA LEU A 138 7.13 7.12 5.03
C LEU A 138 8.00 8.10 5.83
N LYS A 139 7.44 8.82 6.79
CA LYS A 139 8.19 9.74 7.66
C LYS A 139 9.24 9.01 8.52
N SER A 140 9.01 7.75 8.86
CA SER A 140 9.88 6.95 9.73
C SER A 140 10.95 6.12 9.00
N THR A 141 10.91 6.04 7.66
CA THR A 141 11.89 5.27 6.87
C THR A 141 13.09 6.11 6.47
N PHE A 142 14.24 5.44 6.25
CA PHE A 142 15.42 6.02 5.60
C PHE A 142 15.46 5.79 4.08
N ALA A 143 14.52 5.02 3.53
CA ALA A 143 14.38 4.78 2.11
C ALA A 143 13.90 6.04 1.37
N GLU A 144 14.11 6.09 0.06
CA GLU A 144 13.40 7.01 -0.83
C GLU A 144 11.88 6.73 -0.75
N ARG A 145 11.07 7.77 -0.73
CA ARG A 145 9.67 7.71 -0.34
C ARG A 145 8.77 7.96 -1.53
N ILE A 146 7.90 6.99 -1.82
CA ILE A 146 6.83 7.16 -2.80
C ILE A 146 5.50 7.00 -2.07
N CYS A 147 4.75 8.09 -1.97
CA CYS A 147 3.39 8.06 -1.43
C CYS A 147 2.40 7.69 -2.53
N PHE A 148 1.67 6.59 -2.32
CA PHE A 148 0.51 6.28 -3.15
C PHE A 148 -0.68 7.06 -2.61
N ASN A 149 -1.14 8.05 -3.38
CA ASN A 149 -2.13 9.03 -2.93
C ASN A 149 -3.47 8.38 -2.63
N GLN A 150 -3.98 8.69 -1.45
CA GLN A 150 -5.31 8.41 -0.96
C GLN A 150 -5.92 9.70 -0.40
N HIS A 151 -7.21 9.69 -0.07
CA HIS A 151 -7.91 10.89 0.44
C HIS A 151 -7.35 11.37 1.80
N TRP A 152 -6.77 10.46 2.59
CA TRP A 152 -6.28 10.71 3.96
C TRP A 152 -4.82 11.10 4.07
N ASN A 153 -4.06 11.08 2.98
CA ASN A 153 -2.61 11.26 3.06
C ASN A 153 -2.08 12.52 2.36
N ILE A 154 -2.97 13.48 2.09
CA ILE A 154 -2.57 14.76 1.52
C ILE A 154 -1.97 15.64 2.62
N ASP A 155 -0.67 15.94 2.52
CA ASP A 155 0.09 16.77 3.46
C ASP A 155 1.30 17.37 2.72
N ASP A 156 1.14 18.58 2.21
CA ASP A 156 2.16 19.26 1.41
C ASP A 156 3.42 19.61 2.23
N ASP A 157 3.28 19.89 3.54
CA ASP A 157 4.41 20.18 4.41
C ASP A 157 5.27 18.91 4.60
N ALA A 158 4.64 17.74 4.75
CA ALA A 158 5.35 16.47 4.83
C ALA A 158 6.12 16.18 3.55
N ASP A 159 5.58 16.49 2.39
CA ASP A 159 6.23 16.26 1.09
C ASP A 159 7.54 17.02 0.99
N TYR A 160 7.53 18.29 1.40
CA TYR A 160 8.72 19.13 1.39
C TYR A 160 9.77 18.66 2.40
N VAL A 161 9.36 18.43 3.65
CA VAL A 161 10.28 18.06 4.75
C VAL A 161 10.93 16.70 4.53
N TYR A 162 10.17 15.73 3.99
CA TYR A 162 10.63 14.34 3.84
C TYR A 162 10.99 13.95 2.41
N SER A 163 10.91 14.88 1.44
CA SER A 163 11.20 14.62 0.02
C SER A 163 10.37 13.44 -0.52
N ILE A 164 9.05 13.53 -0.41
CA ILE A 164 8.12 12.46 -0.80
C ILE A 164 7.72 12.65 -2.27
N PHE A 165 7.97 11.65 -3.10
CA PHE A 165 7.34 11.54 -4.42
C PHE A 165 5.89 11.10 -4.27
N ARG A 166 4.97 11.73 -5.01
CA ARG A 166 3.55 11.38 -4.94
C ARG A 166 3.00 10.90 -6.27
N THR A 167 2.15 9.89 -6.22
CA THR A 167 1.36 9.45 -7.36
C THR A 167 0.10 8.71 -6.90
N HIS A 168 -0.95 8.72 -7.72
CA HIS A 168 -2.12 7.83 -7.61
C HIS A 168 -2.22 6.88 -8.81
N HIS A 169 -1.17 6.86 -9.64
CA HIS A 169 -1.12 6.05 -10.84
C HIS A 169 0.08 5.10 -10.85
N TRP A 170 -0.17 3.83 -10.76
CA TRP A 170 0.89 2.81 -10.85
C TRP A 170 1.76 2.94 -12.10
N GLY A 171 1.21 3.47 -13.21
CA GLY A 171 1.98 3.71 -14.44
C GLY A 171 3.11 4.73 -14.31
N GLU A 172 3.09 5.60 -13.30
CA GLU A 172 4.11 6.62 -13.05
C GLU A 172 5.27 6.10 -12.21
N ILE A 173 5.07 5.04 -11.42
CA ILE A 173 6.07 4.50 -10.49
C ILE A 173 7.41 4.17 -11.19
N ASN A 174 7.39 3.60 -12.39
CA ASN A 174 8.63 3.32 -13.13
C ASN A 174 9.43 4.59 -13.42
N ASN A 175 8.75 5.70 -13.74
CA ASN A 175 9.44 6.98 -14.04
C ASN A 175 10.05 7.55 -12.75
N ILE A 176 9.33 7.48 -11.62
CA ILE A 176 9.83 7.92 -10.31
C ILE A 176 11.04 7.07 -9.90
N ILE A 177 10.97 5.75 -10.03
CA ILE A 177 12.11 4.85 -9.73
C ILE A 177 13.33 5.18 -10.59
N ASN A 178 13.14 5.44 -11.90
CA ASN A 178 14.22 5.84 -12.79
C ASN A 178 14.84 7.19 -12.39
N GLU A 179 14.05 8.12 -11.87
CA GLU A 179 14.54 9.39 -11.35
C GLU A 179 15.38 9.19 -10.09
N ILE A 180 14.89 8.40 -9.13
CA ILE A 180 15.62 8.02 -7.92
C ILE A 180 16.97 7.37 -8.28
N GLU A 181 16.99 6.43 -9.23
CA GLU A 181 18.25 5.80 -9.66
C GLU A 181 19.24 6.79 -10.28
N ARG A 182 18.77 7.76 -11.07
CA ARG A 182 19.63 8.79 -11.65
C ARG A 182 20.24 9.68 -10.57
N ASN A 183 19.43 10.12 -9.61
CA ASN A 183 19.89 10.94 -8.50
C ASN A 183 20.95 10.21 -7.66
N ASN A 184 20.69 8.94 -7.33
CA ASN A 184 21.63 8.11 -6.55
C ASN A 184 22.97 7.85 -7.26
N ARG A 185 23.02 7.88 -8.61
CA ARG A 185 24.27 7.75 -9.36
C ARG A 185 25.10 9.04 -9.33
N GLN A 186 24.47 10.19 -9.32
CA GLN A 186 25.16 11.49 -9.26
C GLN A 186 25.88 11.74 -7.94
N TRP A 187 25.40 11.14 -6.83
CA TRP A 187 26.03 11.28 -5.50
C TRP A 187 27.15 10.28 -5.24
N LYS A 188 27.33 9.26 -6.09
CA LYS A 188 28.38 8.23 -5.96
C LYS A 188 29.57 8.45 -6.92
N GLY A 189 29.56 9.48 -7.74
CA GLY A 189 30.65 9.87 -8.65
C GLY A 189 31.35 11.12 -8.19
#